data_c87021938e3677523f337bca9e0b324c
#
_entry.id   c87021938e3677523f337bca9e0b324c
#
_cell.length_a   1.000
_cell.length_b   1.000
_cell.length_c   1.000
_cell.angle_alpha   90.00
_cell.angle_beta   90.00
_cell.angle_gamma   90.00
#
_symmetry.space_group_name_H-M   'P 1'
#
loop_
_entity.id
_entity.type
_entity.pdbx_description
1 polymer ?
#
loop_
_entity_poly.entity_id
_entity_poly.type
_entity_poly.pdbx_seq_one_letter_code
_entity_poly.pdbx_strand_id
1 'polypeptide(L)'
;MQDTRTSHSPYVRIASRPARRAALLLGLAMLAASCAAPPPKPVVTPVSLNLVASSDANPDARGRASPLTVRVYVLKAPGPFEGADFFSLYDKDQATLGAEMVKREELLLKPGETKKLEFTLEPDAKNIAVLAAYRDLERARWRVAAPVVVGKKNTMKIMVDDVNITISREE
;
A
#
# COMPACT_ATOMS: atom_id res chain seq x y z
N MET A 1 61.31 38.83 78.98
CA MET A 1 59.86 38.89 79.38
C MET A 1 59.10 39.40 78.20
N GLN A 2 58.58 38.56 77.34
CA GLN A 2 57.47 38.91 76.48
C GLN A 2 56.96 37.61 75.83
N ASP A 3 55.72 37.33 76.13
CA ASP A 3 54.96 36.17 75.78
C ASP A 3 54.30 36.40 74.43
N THR A 4 54.57 35.67 73.40
CA THR A 4 53.91 35.73 72.10
C THR A 4 53.05 34.52 71.94
N ARG A 5 51.76 34.67 72.21
CA ARG A 5 50.66 33.71 71.90
C ARG A 5 50.42 33.66 70.40
N THR A 6 50.70 32.59 69.73
CA THR A 6 50.33 32.27 68.39
C THR A 6 48.88 31.69 68.36
N SER A 7 47.97 32.42 67.77
CA SER A 7 46.59 32.01 67.52
C SER A 7 46.55 31.07 66.31
N HIS A 8 46.21 29.83 66.52
CA HIS A 8 45.87 28.89 65.44
C HIS A 8 44.37 29.00 65.08
N SER A 9 44.08 29.54 63.89
CA SER A 9 42.75 29.50 63.34
C SER A 9 42.54 28.18 62.56
N PRO A 10 41.47 27.40 62.82
CA PRO A 10 41.18 26.21 62.08
C PRO A 10 40.35 26.58 60.83
N TYR A 11 40.99 26.64 59.66
CA TYR A 11 40.29 26.69 58.38
C TYR A 11 39.65 25.33 58.13
N VAL A 12 38.32 25.26 58.30
CA VAL A 12 37.49 24.15 57.82
C VAL A 12 37.39 24.24 56.30
N ARG A 13 38.12 23.45 55.56
CA ARG A 13 37.94 23.28 54.11
C ARG A 13 36.66 22.51 53.86
N ILE A 14 35.60 23.21 53.45
CA ILE A 14 34.39 22.59 52.89
C ILE A 14 34.79 22.07 51.51
N ALA A 15 35.11 20.79 51.40
CA ALA A 15 35.34 20.15 50.12
C ALA A 15 34.03 20.13 49.32
N SER A 16 33.94 21.02 48.33
CA SER A 16 32.88 21.00 47.31
C SER A 16 32.87 19.64 46.61
N ARG A 17 31.75 18.95 46.63
CA ARG A 17 31.56 17.64 46.01
C ARG A 17 30.99 17.80 44.59
N PRO A 18 31.76 18.18 43.54
CA PRO A 18 31.24 18.25 42.17
C PRO A 18 31.04 16.85 41.56
N ALA A 19 31.76 15.83 42.04
CA ALA A 19 31.72 14.48 41.51
C ALA A 19 30.34 13.80 41.66
N ARG A 20 29.58 14.07 42.73
CA ARG A 20 28.27 13.46 42.93
C ARG A 20 27.19 14.06 42.00
N ARG A 21 27.30 15.35 41.64
CA ARG A 21 26.35 16.00 40.68
C ARG A 21 26.61 15.57 39.25
N ALA A 22 27.90 15.38 38.88
CA ALA A 22 28.26 14.87 37.56
C ALA A 22 27.81 13.40 37.36
N ALA A 23 27.93 12.55 38.39
CA ALA A 23 27.48 11.16 38.34
C ALA A 23 25.93 11.05 38.22
N LEU A 24 25.19 11.93 38.89
CA LEU A 24 23.72 11.98 38.82
C LEU A 24 23.20 12.44 37.42
N LEU A 25 23.87 13.42 36.81
CA LEU A 25 23.53 13.90 35.46
C LEU A 25 23.87 12.87 34.39
N LEU A 26 24.97 12.14 34.53
CA LEU A 26 25.34 11.07 33.59
C LEU A 26 24.37 9.87 33.68
N GLY A 27 23.91 9.52 34.88
CA GLY A 27 22.93 8.45 35.11
C GLY A 27 21.56 8.79 34.51
N LEU A 28 21.11 10.07 34.57
CA LEU A 28 19.85 10.53 34.03
C LEU A 28 19.86 10.57 32.48
N ALA A 29 21.02 10.89 31.88
CA ALA A 29 21.22 10.86 30.43
C ALA A 29 21.17 9.44 29.83
N MET A 30 21.67 8.43 30.57
CA MET A 30 21.62 7.03 30.14
C MET A 30 20.22 6.42 30.20
N LEU A 31 19.33 6.88 31.10
CA LEU A 31 17.94 6.42 31.13
C LEU A 31 17.10 6.99 30.00
N ALA A 32 17.43 8.15 29.43
CA ALA A 32 16.71 8.75 28.31
C ALA A 32 17.01 8.06 26.96
N ALA A 33 18.11 7.36 26.81
CA ALA A 33 18.50 6.65 25.58
C ALA A 33 17.81 5.29 25.38
N SER A 34 17.08 4.78 26.39
CA SER A 34 16.54 3.41 26.39
C SER A 34 15.18 3.22 25.74
N CYS A 35 14.53 4.27 25.19
CA CYS A 35 13.15 4.18 24.67
C CYS A 35 13.01 4.41 23.15
N ALA A 36 14.06 4.30 22.35
CA ALA A 36 13.91 4.28 20.90
C ALA A 36 13.51 2.87 20.45
N ALA A 37 12.21 2.55 20.48
CA ALA A 37 11.71 1.35 19.82
C ALA A 37 12.07 1.41 18.33
N PRO A 38 12.55 0.32 17.71
CA PRO A 38 12.82 0.30 16.28
C PRO A 38 11.53 0.64 15.51
N PRO A 39 11.62 1.39 14.41
CA PRO A 39 10.45 1.70 13.60
C PRO A 39 9.74 0.41 13.18
N PRO A 40 8.39 0.36 13.19
CA PRO A 40 7.65 -0.82 12.76
C PRO A 40 8.02 -1.17 11.32
N LYS A 41 8.19 -2.46 11.03
CA LYS A 41 8.46 -2.94 9.67
C LYS A 41 7.30 -2.54 8.75
N PRO A 42 7.56 -2.05 7.54
CA PRO A 42 6.49 -1.72 6.58
C PRO A 42 5.61 -2.95 6.34
N VAL A 43 4.30 -2.77 6.45
CA VAL A 43 3.33 -3.82 6.11
C VAL A 43 3.22 -3.86 4.59
N VAL A 44 3.71 -4.91 3.97
CA VAL A 44 3.60 -5.14 2.52
C VAL A 44 2.48 -6.12 2.22
N THR A 45 1.75 -5.90 1.13
CA THR A 45 0.64 -6.76 0.70
C THR A 45 0.94 -7.32 -0.69
N PRO A 46 1.47 -8.56 -0.80
CA PRO A 46 1.68 -9.20 -2.09
C PRO A 46 0.35 -9.55 -2.75
N VAL A 47 0.21 -9.22 -4.03
CA VAL A 47 -0.97 -9.55 -4.84
C VAL A 47 -0.51 -10.24 -6.12
N SER A 48 -1.12 -11.38 -6.44
CA SER A 48 -0.94 -12.12 -7.67
C SER A 48 -2.30 -12.21 -8.38
N LEU A 49 -2.37 -11.70 -9.61
CA LEU A 49 -3.57 -11.71 -10.43
C LEU A 49 -3.37 -12.64 -11.62
N ASN A 50 -4.27 -13.61 -11.78
CA ASN A 50 -4.36 -14.48 -12.95
C ASN A 50 -5.50 -13.97 -13.84
N LEU A 51 -5.18 -13.29 -14.96
CA LEU A 51 -6.15 -12.82 -15.94
C LEU A 51 -6.33 -13.90 -16.99
N VAL A 52 -7.53 -14.44 -17.11
CA VAL A 52 -7.87 -15.52 -18.04
C VAL A 52 -8.98 -15.06 -18.96
N ALA A 53 -8.74 -15.02 -20.26
CA ALA A 53 -9.78 -14.82 -21.24
C ALA A 53 -10.31 -16.17 -21.73
N SER A 54 -11.63 -16.31 -21.81
CA SER A 54 -12.25 -17.45 -22.48
C SER A 54 -11.98 -17.44 -23.98
N SER A 55 -12.18 -18.55 -24.65
CA SER A 55 -12.00 -18.63 -26.10
C SER A 55 -13.02 -17.84 -26.91
N ASP A 56 -14.14 -17.46 -26.31
CA ASP A 56 -15.24 -16.69 -26.85
C ASP A 56 -15.32 -15.25 -26.33
N ALA A 57 -14.28 -14.79 -25.62
CA ALA A 57 -14.22 -13.44 -25.05
C ALA A 57 -14.40 -12.33 -26.09
N ASN A 58 -15.19 -11.29 -25.75
CA ASN A 58 -15.38 -10.06 -26.52
C ASN A 58 -15.79 -10.30 -27.99
N PRO A 59 -16.91 -10.97 -28.26
CA PRO A 59 -17.33 -11.28 -29.62
C PRO A 59 -17.68 -10.04 -30.43
N ASP A 60 -17.42 -10.10 -31.74
CA ASP A 60 -17.93 -9.13 -32.70
C ASP A 60 -19.42 -9.43 -33.07
N ALA A 61 -20.02 -8.59 -33.92
CA ALA A 61 -21.39 -8.76 -34.36
C ALA A 61 -21.68 -10.08 -35.10
N ARG A 62 -20.64 -10.83 -35.46
CA ARG A 62 -20.72 -12.16 -36.10
C ARG A 62 -20.39 -13.28 -35.08
N GLY A 63 -20.27 -12.98 -33.81
CA GLY A 63 -19.94 -13.95 -32.76
C GLY A 63 -18.45 -14.38 -32.74
N ARG A 64 -17.56 -13.68 -33.45
CA ARG A 64 -16.13 -14.02 -33.46
C ARG A 64 -15.44 -13.36 -32.28
N ALA A 65 -14.81 -14.16 -31.43
CA ALA A 65 -14.03 -13.67 -30.32
C ALA A 65 -12.92 -12.70 -30.77
N SER A 66 -12.68 -11.67 -29.97
CA SER A 66 -11.73 -10.61 -30.30
C SER A 66 -10.87 -10.23 -29.10
N PRO A 67 -9.61 -9.81 -29.32
CA PRO A 67 -8.81 -9.22 -28.26
C PRO A 67 -9.49 -8.00 -27.66
N LEU A 68 -9.23 -7.77 -26.35
CA LEU A 68 -9.72 -6.56 -25.67
C LEU A 68 -8.66 -5.98 -24.75
N THR A 69 -8.73 -4.68 -24.53
CA THR A 69 -7.92 -3.99 -23.53
C THR A 69 -8.50 -4.25 -22.14
N VAL A 70 -7.63 -4.65 -21.24
CA VAL A 70 -7.95 -4.80 -19.81
C VAL A 70 -7.08 -3.84 -19.02
N ARG A 71 -7.68 -3.06 -18.14
CA ARG A 71 -7.00 -2.19 -17.19
C ARG A 71 -7.18 -2.72 -15.78
N VAL A 72 -6.07 -2.84 -15.07
CA VAL A 72 -6.05 -3.19 -13.65
C VAL A 72 -5.67 -1.96 -12.86
N TYR A 73 -6.49 -1.62 -11.89
CA TYR A 73 -6.28 -0.50 -10.99
C TYR A 73 -6.03 -0.99 -9.57
N VAL A 74 -5.07 -0.37 -8.92
CA VAL A 74 -4.86 -0.46 -7.47
C VAL A 74 -5.46 0.79 -6.85
N LEU A 75 -6.43 0.62 -5.97
CA LEU A 75 -7.22 1.72 -5.41
C LEU A 75 -7.16 1.75 -3.88
N LYS A 76 -7.24 2.96 -3.31
CA LYS A 76 -7.46 3.17 -1.87
C LYS A 76 -8.92 2.87 -1.52
N ALA A 77 -9.86 3.42 -2.28
CA ALA A 77 -11.29 3.16 -2.17
C ALA A 77 -11.92 2.90 -3.54
N PRO A 78 -12.92 1.99 -3.64
CA PRO A 78 -13.52 1.62 -4.92
C PRO A 78 -14.61 2.58 -5.39
N GLY A 79 -15.17 3.44 -4.52
CA GLY A 79 -16.36 4.25 -4.80
C GLY A 79 -16.30 5.07 -6.09
N PRO A 80 -15.26 5.87 -6.35
CA PRO A 80 -15.13 6.61 -7.61
C PRO A 80 -15.09 5.72 -8.85
N PHE A 81 -14.46 4.54 -8.77
CA PHE A 81 -14.43 3.56 -9.84
C PHE A 81 -15.80 2.91 -10.09
N GLU A 82 -16.50 2.56 -9.03
CA GLU A 82 -17.83 1.93 -9.13
C GLU A 82 -18.91 2.90 -9.58
N GLY A 83 -18.78 4.18 -9.25
CA GLY A 83 -19.76 5.22 -9.59
C GLY A 83 -19.58 5.84 -10.97
N ALA A 84 -18.40 5.73 -11.60
CA ALA A 84 -18.12 6.37 -12.88
C ALA A 84 -18.68 5.58 -14.07
N ASP A 85 -18.95 6.26 -15.17
CA ASP A 85 -19.24 5.61 -16.45
C ASP A 85 -17.97 5.10 -17.15
N PHE A 86 -18.16 4.28 -18.19
CA PHE A 86 -17.05 3.65 -18.90
C PHE A 86 -16.08 4.68 -19.50
N PHE A 87 -16.57 5.69 -20.19
CA PHE A 87 -15.73 6.66 -20.91
C PHE A 87 -14.97 7.57 -19.94
N SER A 88 -15.58 7.92 -18.82
CA SER A 88 -14.88 8.64 -17.75
C SER A 88 -13.68 7.85 -17.20
N LEU A 89 -13.82 6.53 -17.03
CA LEU A 89 -12.72 5.66 -16.61
C LEU A 89 -11.74 5.38 -17.75
N TYR A 90 -12.24 5.18 -18.98
CA TYR A 90 -11.37 4.78 -20.09
C TYR A 90 -10.53 5.95 -20.63
N ASP A 91 -11.13 7.14 -20.79
CA ASP A 91 -10.45 8.29 -21.39
C ASP A 91 -9.83 9.24 -20.36
N LYS A 92 -10.35 9.27 -19.11
CA LYS A 92 -10.01 10.29 -18.10
C LYS A 92 -9.82 9.69 -16.71
N ASP A 93 -9.31 8.48 -16.61
CA ASP A 93 -9.18 7.75 -15.34
C ASP A 93 -8.44 8.54 -14.26
N GLN A 94 -7.35 9.24 -14.63
CA GLN A 94 -6.60 10.07 -13.68
C GLN A 94 -7.46 11.18 -13.07
N ALA A 95 -8.29 11.83 -13.86
CA ALA A 95 -9.20 12.87 -13.38
C ALA A 95 -10.38 12.27 -12.59
N THR A 96 -10.88 11.11 -13.03
CA THR A 96 -12.04 10.43 -12.45
C THR A 96 -11.72 9.80 -11.09
N LEU A 97 -10.58 9.13 -10.99
CA LEU A 97 -10.16 8.41 -9.78
C LEU A 97 -9.32 9.27 -8.84
N GLY A 98 -8.62 10.27 -9.36
CA GLY A 98 -7.83 11.23 -8.58
C GLY A 98 -6.86 10.55 -7.61
N ALA A 99 -6.94 10.96 -6.35
CA ALA A 99 -6.08 10.46 -5.27
C ALA A 99 -6.40 9.01 -4.83
N GLU A 100 -7.52 8.45 -5.27
CA GLU A 100 -7.87 7.06 -4.96
C GLU A 100 -7.09 6.06 -5.82
N MET A 101 -6.59 6.47 -7.00
CA MET A 101 -5.79 5.62 -7.86
C MET A 101 -4.32 5.64 -7.42
N VAL A 102 -3.84 4.50 -6.92
CA VAL A 102 -2.43 4.30 -6.54
C VAL A 102 -1.59 3.86 -7.75
N LYS A 103 -2.14 2.93 -8.54
CA LYS A 103 -1.45 2.36 -9.70
C LYS A 103 -2.46 1.94 -10.76
N ARG A 104 -2.03 1.99 -12.02
CA ARG A 104 -2.74 1.44 -13.18
C ARG A 104 -1.78 0.59 -14.01
N GLU A 105 -2.26 -0.58 -14.45
CA GLU A 105 -1.63 -1.41 -15.48
C GLU A 105 -2.63 -1.62 -16.63
N GLU A 106 -2.13 -1.57 -17.85
CA GLU A 106 -2.94 -1.82 -19.07
C GLU A 106 -2.32 -2.94 -19.89
N LEU A 107 -3.14 -3.84 -20.36
CA LEU A 107 -2.70 -4.95 -21.18
C LEU A 107 -3.76 -5.32 -22.22
N LEU A 108 -3.30 -5.83 -23.36
CA LEU A 108 -4.15 -6.49 -24.34
C LEU A 108 -4.26 -7.97 -23.97
N LEU A 109 -5.49 -8.48 -23.87
CA LEU A 109 -5.79 -9.88 -23.59
C LEU A 109 -6.47 -10.50 -24.80
N LYS A 110 -5.91 -11.60 -25.33
CA LYS A 110 -6.48 -12.31 -26.48
C LYS A 110 -7.40 -13.42 -26.01
N PRO A 111 -8.43 -13.81 -26.80
CA PRO A 111 -9.25 -14.98 -26.51
C PRO A 111 -8.39 -16.22 -26.26
N GLY A 112 -8.70 -16.95 -25.17
CA GLY A 112 -7.94 -18.14 -24.73
C GLY A 112 -6.60 -17.84 -24.05
N GLU A 113 -6.20 -16.56 -23.92
CA GLU A 113 -4.93 -16.19 -23.29
C GLU A 113 -5.05 -16.11 -21.77
N THR A 114 -3.96 -16.48 -21.09
CA THR A 114 -3.79 -16.25 -19.65
C THR A 114 -2.57 -15.36 -19.42
N LYS A 115 -2.73 -14.32 -18.61
CA LYS A 115 -1.65 -13.43 -18.17
C LYS A 115 -1.61 -13.35 -16.67
N LYS A 116 -0.38 -13.29 -16.13
CA LYS A 116 -0.15 -13.11 -14.70
C LYS A 116 0.42 -11.73 -14.43
N LEU A 117 -0.12 -11.03 -13.43
CA LEU A 117 0.44 -9.79 -12.89
C LEU A 117 0.75 -9.98 -11.41
N GLU A 118 1.85 -9.41 -10.96
CA GLU A 118 2.26 -9.45 -9.57
C GLU A 118 2.60 -8.05 -9.07
N PHE A 119 2.09 -7.69 -7.90
CA PHE A 119 2.34 -6.42 -7.26
C PHE A 119 2.68 -6.60 -5.79
N THR A 120 3.39 -5.63 -5.25
CA THR A 120 3.45 -5.40 -3.81
C THR A 120 2.75 -4.09 -3.53
N LEU A 121 1.71 -4.12 -2.71
CA LEU A 121 0.89 -2.95 -2.42
C LEU A 121 1.32 -2.29 -1.12
N GLU A 122 1.28 -0.95 -1.13
CA GLU A 122 1.42 -0.13 0.06
C GLU A 122 0.18 -0.27 0.98
N PRO A 123 0.29 0.06 2.28
CA PRO A 123 -0.79 -0.17 3.24
C PRO A 123 -2.10 0.58 2.97
N ASP A 124 -2.06 1.67 2.21
CA ASP A 124 -3.23 2.46 1.85
C ASP A 124 -3.98 1.91 0.62
N ALA A 125 -3.36 1.03 -0.15
CA ALA A 125 -3.97 0.34 -1.28
C ALA A 125 -4.80 -0.85 -0.78
N LYS A 126 -6.13 -0.77 -0.92
CA LYS A 126 -7.07 -1.71 -0.30
C LYS A 126 -7.96 -2.46 -1.29
N ASN A 127 -7.94 -2.09 -2.56
CA ASN A 127 -8.80 -2.69 -3.57
C ASN A 127 -8.04 -2.91 -4.88
N ILE A 128 -8.39 -4.02 -5.55
CA ILE A 128 -8.08 -4.25 -6.97
C ILE A 128 -9.36 -4.04 -7.74
N ALA A 129 -9.31 -3.20 -8.76
CA ALA A 129 -10.41 -2.98 -9.67
C ALA A 129 -9.96 -3.27 -11.11
N VAL A 130 -10.84 -3.81 -11.93
CA VAL A 130 -10.53 -4.20 -13.29
C VAL A 130 -11.62 -3.68 -14.23
N LEU A 131 -11.18 -3.06 -15.32
CA LEU A 131 -12.00 -2.63 -16.43
C LEU A 131 -11.62 -3.43 -17.68
N ALA A 132 -12.61 -3.97 -18.37
CA ALA A 132 -12.45 -4.67 -19.63
C ALA A 132 -13.19 -3.90 -20.75
N ALA A 133 -12.46 -3.49 -21.80
CA ALA A 133 -13.01 -2.69 -22.88
C ALA A 133 -13.69 -3.57 -23.92
N TYR A 134 -14.87 -4.05 -23.58
CA TYR A 134 -15.71 -4.83 -24.48
C TYR A 134 -16.23 -3.99 -25.66
N ARG A 135 -16.46 -4.61 -26.79
CA ARG A 135 -17.10 -4.01 -27.98
C ARG A 135 -18.54 -3.66 -27.72
N ASP A 136 -19.27 -4.55 -27.06
CA ASP A 136 -20.68 -4.41 -26.72
C ASP A 136 -20.82 -3.95 -25.26
N LEU A 137 -20.55 -2.66 -25.03
CA LEU A 137 -20.61 -2.05 -23.70
C LEU A 137 -22.02 -2.05 -23.10
N GLU A 138 -23.06 -2.02 -23.93
CA GLU A 138 -24.45 -1.96 -23.47
C GLU A 138 -24.87 -3.25 -22.76
N ARG A 139 -24.37 -4.40 -23.25
CA ARG A 139 -24.66 -5.70 -22.65
C ARG A 139 -23.58 -6.17 -21.69
N ALA A 140 -22.39 -5.57 -21.78
CA ALA A 140 -21.25 -6.06 -21.03
C ALA A 140 -21.28 -5.67 -19.55
N ARG A 141 -20.93 -6.62 -18.71
CA ARG A 141 -20.43 -6.35 -17.37
C ARG A 141 -18.93 -6.06 -17.49
N TRP A 142 -18.58 -4.82 -17.74
CA TRP A 142 -17.24 -4.40 -18.14
C TRP A 142 -16.31 -4.00 -16.99
N ARG A 143 -16.79 -3.99 -15.74
CA ARG A 143 -15.99 -3.65 -14.57
C ARG A 143 -16.27 -4.58 -13.39
N VAL A 144 -15.25 -4.72 -12.54
CA VAL A 144 -15.34 -5.46 -11.26
C VAL A 144 -14.32 -4.90 -10.29
N ALA A 145 -14.62 -4.91 -8.99
CA ALA A 145 -13.69 -4.57 -7.94
C ALA A 145 -13.76 -5.58 -6.80
N ALA A 146 -12.63 -5.80 -6.12
CA ALA A 146 -12.55 -6.66 -4.95
C ALA A 146 -11.56 -6.11 -3.93
N PRO A 147 -11.84 -6.22 -2.61
CA PRO A 147 -10.92 -5.81 -1.57
C PRO A 147 -9.74 -6.77 -1.45
N VAL A 148 -8.58 -6.24 -1.05
CA VAL A 148 -7.41 -7.03 -0.65
C VAL A 148 -7.34 -7.17 0.87
N VAL A 149 -6.76 -8.26 1.35
CA VAL A 149 -6.43 -8.43 2.77
C VAL A 149 -5.03 -7.86 2.99
N VAL A 150 -4.96 -6.69 3.60
CA VAL A 150 -3.71 -5.99 3.88
C VAL A 150 -2.78 -6.85 4.74
N GLY A 151 -1.50 -6.89 4.40
CA GLY A 151 -0.47 -7.65 5.11
C GLY A 151 -0.49 -9.15 4.87
N LYS A 152 -1.37 -9.64 3.96
CA LYS A 152 -1.42 -11.05 3.55
C LYS A 152 -1.19 -11.18 2.05
N LYS A 153 -0.75 -12.34 1.61
CA LYS A 153 -0.74 -12.70 0.19
C LYS A 153 -2.18 -12.79 -0.32
N ASN A 154 -2.48 -12.11 -1.41
CA ASN A 154 -3.76 -12.20 -2.11
C ASN A 154 -3.52 -12.82 -3.48
N THR A 155 -4.17 -13.95 -3.77
CA THR A 155 -4.20 -14.54 -5.10
C THR A 155 -5.62 -14.41 -5.64
N MET A 156 -5.77 -13.80 -6.81
CA MET A 156 -7.07 -13.53 -7.42
C MET A 156 -7.09 -13.98 -8.87
N LYS A 157 -8.18 -14.60 -9.29
CA LYS A 157 -8.46 -14.92 -10.68
C LYS A 157 -9.47 -13.92 -11.23
N ILE A 158 -9.09 -13.31 -12.35
CA ILE A 158 -9.94 -12.44 -13.16
C ILE A 158 -10.32 -13.22 -14.40
N MET A 159 -11.61 -13.52 -14.56
CA MET A 159 -12.13 -14.19 -15.75
C MET A 159 -12.78 -13.15 -16.65
N VAL A 160 -12.34 -13.11 -17.89
CA VAL A 160 -12.90 -12.31 -18.99
C VAL A 160 -13.60 -13.26 -19.94
N ASP A 161 -14.90 -13.24 -19.89
CA ASP A 161 -15.79 -14.10 -20.66
C ASP A 161 -16.43 -13.36 -21.82
N ASP A 162 -17.30 -14.00 -22.59
CA ASP A 162 -18.12 -13.43 -23.67
C ASP A 162 -18.29 -11.90 -23.54
N VAL A 163 -19.19 -11.44 -22.67
CA VAL A 163 -19.42 -10.02 -22.33
C VAL A 163 -19.34 -9.76 -20.81
N ASN A 164 -18.65 -10.60 -20.08
CA ASN A 164 -18.59 -10.55 -18.62
C ASN A 164 -17.15 -10.52 -18.11
N ILE A 165 -16.92 -9.70 -17.08
CA ILE A 165 -15.71 -9.80 -16.24
C ILE A 165 -16.09 -10.15 -14.81
N THR A 166 -15.36 -11.08 -14.23
CA THR A 166 -15.52 -11.48 -12.83
C THR A 166 -14.16 -11.53 -12.12
N ILE A 167 -14.19 -11.40 -10.81
CA ILE A 167 -13.01 -11.55 -9.95
C ILE A 167 -13.35 -12.51 -8.81
N SER A 168 -12.49 -13.48 -8.57
CA SER A 168 -12.60 -14.43 -7.47
C SER A 168 -11.26 -14.53 -6.74
N ARG A 169 -11.30 -14.80 -5.45
CA ARG A 169 -10.10 -15.10 -4.67
C ARG A 169 -9.77 -16.59 -4.82
N GLU A 170 -8.49 -16.89 -5.06
CA GLU A 170 -7.95 -18.25 -5.04
C GLU A 170 -7.30 -18.48 -3.68
N GLU A 171 -7.64 -19.58 -3.01
CA GLU A 171 -7.07 -20.01 -1.73
C GLU A 171 -5.70 -20.67 -1.89
#